data_0a0f0b649aadaae896c297f55d6934fc
#
_entry.id   0a0f0b649aadaae896c297f55d6934fc
#
_cell.length_a   1.000
_cell.length_b   1.000
_cell.length_c   1.000
_cell.angle_alpha   90.00
_cell.angle_beta   90.00
_cell.angle_gamma   90.00
#
_symmetry.space_group_name_H-M   'P 1'
#
loop_
_entity.id
_entity.type
_entity.pdbx_description
1 polymer ?
#
loop_
_entity_poly.entity_id
_entity_poly.type
_entity_poly.pdbx_seq_one_letter_code
_entity_poly.pdbx_strand_id
1 'polypeptide(L)'
;GVLPSLIVCPASLVLNWAEECQKFTPELHCLVVDGDAAHRAALAKQWGSADVVVTSYDLLRRDEELYAGQAFYACILDEAQAIKNHTTQKYKAVCQINSRVRFALTGTPVENRLGELWSIFSFLMPGYLPPYKSFCTRFEKPIVQEDDKAAARRLNQLTGPFLLRRMKADVLKELPPKTENIHRIELEEEQRKLYLAAVVDARDKLQAAKPEDKMAVFAVLMRLREICCDPRLIVDGWEGGSAKLDACIELVASAVEGGHRILLFSQFTSMLELLAKR
;
A
#
# COMPACT_ATOMS: atom_id res chain seq x y z
N GLY A 1 14.15 -29.88 16.29
CA GLY A 1 13.01 -29.05 16.64
C GLY A 1 12.23 -28.66 15.39
N VAL A 2 10.96 -28.42 15.53
CA VAL A 2 10.13 -27.86 14.46
C VAL A 2 10.57 -26.42 14.28
N LEU A 3 10.81 -25.98 13.04
CA LEU A 3 11.16 -24.59 12.75
C LEU A 3 9.90 -23.72 12.82
N PRO A 4 9.95 -22.52 13.43
CA PRO A 4 8.82 -21.60 13.43
C PRO A 4 8.53 -21.06 12.02
N SER A 5 7.31 -20.61 11.79
CA SER A 5 6.93 -19.83 10.61
C SER A 5 7.03 -18.33 10.90
N LEU A 6 7.56 -17.55 9.98
CA LEU A 6 7.68 -16.10 10.09
C LEU A 6 6.61 -15.42 9.24
N ILE A 7 5.84 -14.54 9.84
CA ILE A 7 4.88 -13.65 9.17
C ILE A 7 5.44 -12.22 9.22
N VAL A 8 5.57 -11.60 8.05
CA VAL A 8 6.02 -10.21 7.91
C VAL A 8 4.88 -9.40 7.30
N CYS A 9 4.39 -8.41 8.01
CA CYS A 9 3.23 -7.62 7.62
C CYS A 9 3.44 -6.12 7.89
N PRO A 10 2.55 -5.22 7.43
CA PRO A 10 2.52 -3.83 7.90
C PRO A 10 2.37 -3.75 9.42
N ALA A 11 2.98 -2.75 10.05
CA ALA A 11 2.94 -2.59 11.51
C ALA A 11 1.50 -2.56 12.08
N SER A 12 0.57 -1.97 11.33
CA SER A 12 -0.86 -1.91 11.71
C SER A 12 -1.56 -3.27 11.73
N LEU A 13 -0.99 -4.29 11.09
CA LEU A 13 -1.60 -5.62 10.99
C LEU A 13 -0.98 -6.66 11.92
N VAL A 14 0.09 -6.31 12.64
CA VAL A 14 0.80 -7.25 13.52
C VAL A 14 -0.11 -7.83 14.60
N LEU A 15 -0.88 -6.98 15.29
CA LEU A 15 -1.81 -7.43 16.32
C LEU A 15 -3.00 -8.20 15.73
N ASN A 16 -3.49 -7.78 14.56
CA ASN A 16 -4.54 -8.50 13.85
C ASN A 16 -4.12 -9.94 13.51
N TRP A 17 -2.88 -10.15 13.05
CA TRP A 17 -2.34 -11.48 12.81
C TRP A 17 -2.30 -12.33 14.08
N ALA A 18 -1.90 -11.73 15.21
CA ALA A 18 -1.90 -12.44 16.51
C ALA A 18 -3.31 -12.84 16.94
N GLU A 19 -4.28 -11.94 16.80
CA GLU A 19 -5.71 -12.22 17.11
C GLU A 19 -6.28 -13.32 16.20
N GLU A 20 -5.98 -13.29 14.90
CA GLU A 20 -6.41 -14.32 13.96
C GLU A 20 -5.75 -15.69 14.26
N CYS A 21 -4.48 -15.71 14.64
CA CYS A 21 -3.83 -16.94 15.11
C CYS A 21 -4.53 -17.50 16.36
N GLN A 22 -4.79 -16.66 17.35
CA GLN A 22 -5.49 -17.08 18.57
C GLN A 22 -6.90 -17.61 18.28
N LYS A 23 -7.61 -17.00 17.35
CA LYS A 23 -8.98 -17.35 16.98
C LYS A 23 -9.08 -18.67 16.21
N PHE A 24 -8.20 -18.88 15.22
CA PHE A 24 -8.30 -19.99 14.29
C PHE A 24 -7.34 -21.15 14.58
N THR A 25 -6.27 -20.89 15.30
CA THR A 25 -5.23 -21.87 15.66
C THR A 25 -4.76 -21.68 17.09
N PRO A 26 -5.67 -21.77 18.10
CA PRO A 26 -5.34 -21.50 19.49
C PRO A 26 -4.28 -22.44 20.08
N GLU A 27 -4.04 -23.58 19.42
CA GLU A 27 -3.01 -24.54 19.79
C GLU A 27 -1.58 -24.11 19.38
N LEU A 28 -1.46 -23.13 18.48
CA LEU A 28 -0.16 -22.64 18.05
C LEU A 28 0.33 -21.48 18.91
N HIS A 29 1.56 -21.59 19.36
CA HIS A 29 2.21 -20.50 20.10
C HIS A 29 2.66 -19.41 19.13
N CYS A 30 1.88 -18.31 19.09
CA CYS A 30 2.13 -17.13 18.30
C CYS A 30 2.92 -16.09 19.13
N LEU A 31 4.11 -15.71 18.66
CA LEU A 31 4.99 -14.73 19.28
C LEU A 31 5.02 -13.45 18.44
N VAL A 32 4.63 -12.34 19.03
CA VAL A 32 4.68 -11.01 18.41
C VAL A 32 6.01 -10.34 18.74
N VAL A 33 6.69 -9.83 17.71
CA VAL A 33 7.94 -9.07 17.85
C VAL A 33 7.60 -7.59 17.90
N ASP A 34 7.67 -7.01 19.10
CA ASP A 34 7.35 -5.60 19.37
C ASP A 34 8.30 -4.96 20.38
N GLY A 35 8.01 -3.75 20.81
CA GLY A 35 8.75 -3.04 21.85
C GLY A 35 10.07 -2.42 21.40
N ASP A 36 10.94 -2.16 22.37
CA ASP A 36 12.28 -1.61 22.12
C ASP A 36 13.29 -2.66 21.66
N ALA A 37 14.49 -2.24 21.30
CA ALA A 37 15.52 -3.14 20.75
C ALA A 37 15.95 -4.23 21.75
N ALA A 38 16.03 -3.90 23.05
CA ALA A 38 16.43 -4.86 24.08
C ALA A 38 15.34 -5.92 24.28
N HIS A 39 14.07 -5.50 24.29
CA HIS A 39 12.93 -6.39 24.37
C HIS A 39 12.89 -7.34 23.16
N ARG A 40 13.04 -6.84 21.95
CA ARG A 40 13.04 -7.66 20.73
C ARG A 40 14.19 -8.65 20.68
N ALA A 41 15.39 -8.27 21.17
CA ALA A 41 16.51 -9.19 21.30
C ALA A 41 16.24 -10.32 22.33
N ALA A 42 15.48 -10.02 23.39
CA ALA A 42 15.04 -11.03 24.34
C ALA A 42 13.99 -11.98 23.74
N LEU A 43 13.05 -11.46 22.97
CA LEU A 43 12.05 -12.25 22.23
C LEU A 43 12.71 -13.18 21.20
N ALA A 44 13.76 -12.73 20.53
CA ALA A 44 14.47 -13.54 19.53
C ALA A 44 15.05 -14.85 20.11
N LYS A 45 15.40 -14.86 21.38
CA LYS A 45 15.87 -16.09 22.07
C LYS A 45 14.76 -17.12 22.27
N GLN A 46 13.51 -16.71 22.17
CA GLN A 46 12.32 -17.55 22.37
C GLN A 46 11.75 -18.10 21.06
N TRP A 47 12.26 -17.69 19.89
CA TRP A 47 11.72 -18.13 18.59
C TRP A 47 11.74 -19.66 18.42
N GLY A 48 12.74 -20.34 19.00
CA GLY A 48 12.82 -21.79 18.96
C GLY A 48 11.69 -22.53 19.69
N SER A 49 10.92 -21.85 20.54
CA SER A 49 9.75 -22.38 21.24
C SER A 49 8.42 -21.87 20.66
N ALA A 50 8.44 -21.00 19.68
CA ALA A 50 7.26 -20.49 19.00
C ALA A 50 6.96 -21.34 17.75
N ASP A 51 5.66 -21.44 17.39
CA ASP A 51 5.23 -22.02 16.14
C ASP A 51 5.13 -20.95 15.04
N VAL A 52 4.70 -19.74 15.45
CA VAL A 52 4.54 -18.58 14.57
C VAL A 52 5.22 -17.37 15.20
N VAL A 53 6.02 -16.66 14.41
CA VAL A 53 6.63 -15.38 14.77
C VAL A 53 6.04 -14.30 13.86
N VAL A 54 5.47 -13.24 14.41
CA VAL A 54 4.87 -12.13 13.66
C VAL A 54 5.70 -10.87 13.87
N THR A 55 6.09 -10.21 12.79
CA THR A 55 6.86 -8.96 12.82
C THR A 55 6.42 -8.00 11.72
N SER A 56 6.85 -6.75 11.83
CA SER A 56 6.63 -5.78 10.76
C SER A 56 7.84 -5.65 9.83
N TYR A 57 7.59 -5.21 8.57
CA TYR A 57 8.66 -4.92 7.61
C TYR A 57 9.71 -3.95 8.15
N ASP A 58 9.29 -2.96 8.93
CA ASP A 58 10.21 -1.95 9.47
C ASP A 58 11.04 -2.50 10.61
N LEU A 59 10.48 -3.34 11.48
CA LEU A 59 11.24 -4.01 12.54
C LEU A 59 12.19 -5.05 11.96
N LEU A 60 11.74 -5.88 11.02
CA LEU A 60 12.60 -6.83 10.34
C LEU A 60 13.82 -6.15 9.70
N ARG A 61 13.60 -5.04 8.98
CA ARG A 61 14.70 -4.25 8.37
C ARG A 61 15.64 -3.64 9.41
N ARG A 62 15.10 -3.22 10.56
CA ARG A 62 15.89 -2.60 11.64
C ARG A 62 16.76 -3.60 12.36
N ASP A 63 16.24 -4.80 12.51
CA ASP A 63 16.83 -5.85 13.33
C ASP A 63 17.34 -7.03 12.47
N GLU A 64 17.81 -6.78 11.26
CA GLU A 64 18.29 -7.81 10.30
C GLU A 64 19.23 -8.83 10.96
N GLU A 65 20.10 -8.37 11.87
CA GLU A 65 21.06 -9.22 12.57
C GLU A 65 20.40 -10.27 13.47
N LEU A 66 19.23 -9.99 14.06
CA LEU A 66 18.50 -10.96 14.87
C LEU A 66 17.97 -12.13 14.04
N TYR A 67 17.64 -11.85 12.77
CA TYR A 67 17.14 -12.87 11.84
C TYR A 67 18.26 -13.60 11.10
N ALA A 68 19.47 -13.01 11.07
CA ALA A 68 20.63 -13.63 10.47
C ALA A 68 21.00 -14.94 11.20
N GLY A 69 21.13 -16.03 10.47
CA GLY A 69 21.42 -17.34 11.03
C GLY A 69 20.21 -18.10 11.62
N GLN A 70 19.04 -17.47 11.71
CA GLN A 70 17.80 -18.16 12.07
C GLN A 70 17.20 -18.86 10.85
N ALA A 71 16.64 -20.05 11.06
CA ALA A 71 15.93 -20.78 10.04
C ALA A 71 14.44 -20.84 10.37
N PHE A 72 13.62 -20.62 9.35
CA PHE A 72 12.16 -20.69 9.44
C PHE A 72 11.63 -21.82 8.56
N TYR A 73 10.49 -22.40 8.95
CA TYR A 73 9.78 -23.34 8.09
C TYR A 73 9.16 -22.60 6.91
N ALA A 74 8.39 -21.56 7.18
CA ALA A 74 7.78 -20.71 6.17
C ALA A 74 8.11 -19.24 6.44
N CYS A 75 8.22 -18.43 5.36
CA CYS A 75 8.19 -16.97 5.44
C CYS A 75 7.00 -16.48 4.61
N ILE A 76 6.07 -15.83 5.29
CA ILE A 76 4.82 -15.32 4.71
C ILE A 76 4.87 -13.80 4.73
N LEU A 77 4.80 -13.17 3.56
CA LEU A 77 4.70 -11.72 3.45
C LEU A 77 3.23 -11.35 3.25
N ASP A 78 2.70 -10.53 4.14
CA ASP A 78 1.38 -9.91 3.94
C ASP A 78 1.55 -8.50 3.40
N GLU A 79 0.61 -8.05 2.56
CA GLU A 79 0.72 -6.82 1.77
C GLU A 79 2.08 -6.74 1.05
N ALA A 80 2.38 -7.80 0.29
CA ALA A 80 3.69 -8.01 -0.33
C ALA A 80 4.10 -6.90 -1.32
N GLN A 81 3.20 -5.99 -1.70
CA GLN A 81 3.57 -4.77 -2.44
C GLN A 81 4.53 -3.87 -1.65
N ALA A 82 4.72 -4.09 -0.34
CA ALA A 82 5.75 -3.42 0.45
C ALA A 82 7.18 -3.66 -0.10
N ILE A 83 7.38 -4.77 -0.82
CA ILE A 83 8.67 -5.13 -1.44
C ILE A 83 8.67 -4.99 -2.96
N LYS A 84 7.74 -4.25 -3.54
CA LYS A 84 7.62 -4.06 -4.99
C LYS A 84 8.87 -3.47 -5.67
N ASN A 85 9.69 -2.76 -4.94
CA ASN A 85 10.93 -2.19 -5.43
C ASN A 85 12.13 -2.96 -4.86
N HIS A 86 12.80 -3.73 -5.73
CA HIS A 86 13.96 -4.55 -5.41
C HIS A 86 15.20 -3.78 -4.92
N THR A 87 15.22 -2.45 -5.07
CA THR A 87 16.35 -1.62 -4.59
C THR A 87 16.21 -1.22 -3.13
N THR A 88 15.03 -1.38 -2.52
CA THR A 88 14.74 -0.93 -1.16
C THR A 88 15.39 -1.83 -0.11
N GLN A 89 15.67 -1.26 1.06
CA GLN A 89 16.18 -2.02 2.19
C GLN A 89 15.16 -3.06 2.70
N LYS A 90 13.85 -2.75 2.65
CA LYS A 90 12.80 -3.72 3.00
C LYS A 90 12.86 -4.98 2.14
N TYR A 91 13.02 -4.81 0.83
CA TYR A 91 13.19 -5.94 -0.09
C TYR A 91 14.44 -6.76 0.25
N LYS A 92 15.58 -6.10 0.47
CA LYS A 92 16.84 -6.78 0.79
C LYS A 92 16.72 -7.57 2.08
N ALA A 93 16.15 -6.99 3.12
CA ALA A 93 15.95 -7.64 4.41
C ALA A 93 15.11 -8.93 4.31
N VAL A 94 13.95 -8.88 3.61
CA VAL A 94 13.12 -10.09 3.47
C VAL A 94 13.79 -11.18 2.62
N CYS A 95 14.59 -10.80 1.61
CA CYS A 95 15.31 -11.77 0.78
C CYS A 95 16.41 -12.53 1.53
N GLN A 96 16.92 -11.96 2.62
CA GLN A 96 17.94 -12.60 3.46
C GLN A 96 17.36 -13.65 4.41
N ILE A 97 16.04 -13.69 4.60
CA ILE A 97 15.40 -14.66 5.49
C ILE A 97 15.61 -16.08 4.97
N ASN A 98 16.21 -16.92 5.84
CA ASN A 98 16.38 -18.33 5.57
C ASN A 98 15.09 -19.10 5.89
N SER A 99 14.36 -19.53 4.87
CA SER A 99 13.11 -20.28 5.02
C SER A 99 12.99 -21.36 3.95
N ARG A 100 12.31 -22.48 4.31
CA ARG A 100 12.10 -23.62 3.39
C ARG A 100 11.06 -23.31 2.32
N VAL A 101 10.00 -22.63 2.71
CA VAL A 101 8.91 -22.19 1.81
C VAL A 101 8.63 -20.71 1.98
N ARG A 102 8.13 -20.09 0.92
CA ARG A 102 7.83 -18.66 0.89
C ARG A 102 6.47 -18.41 0.28
N PHE A 103 5.71 -17.51 0.89
CA PHE A 103 4.41 -17.07 0.42
C PHE A 103 4.37 -15.54 0.38
N ALA A 104 3.61 -15.01 -0.55
CA ALA A 104 3.35 -13.58 -0.66
C ALA A 104 1.85 -13.35 -0.85
N LEU A 105 1.24 -12.62 0.06
CA LEU A 105 -0.16 -12.23 0.03
C LEU A 105 -0.24 -10.76 -0.38
N THR A 106 -1.13 -10.44 -1.31
CA THR A 106 -1.36 -9.06 -1.74
C THR A 106 -2.80 -8.87 -2.20
N GLY A 107 -3.43 -7.80 -1.74
CA GLY A 107 -4.77 -7.40 -2.20
C GLY A 107 -4.73 -6.59 -3.49
N THR A 108 -3.58 -6.10 -3.89
CA THR A 108 -3.43 -5.31 -5.13
C THR A 108 -2.92 -6.18 -6.25
N PRO A 109 -3.62 -6.21 -7.39
CA PRO A 109 -3.14 -6.96 -8.55
C PRO A 109 -1.82 -6.37 -9.05
N VAL A 110 -0.90 -7.25 -9.44
CA VAL A 110 0.41 -6.91 -10.03
C VAL A 110 0.22 -6.45 -11.49
N GLU A 111 -0.83 -5.68 -11.77
CA GLU A 111 -1.26 -5.37 -13.15
C GLU A 111 -0.46 -4.26 -13.81
N ASN A 112 0.13 -3.36 -13.02
CA ASN A 112 0.64 -2.10 -13.59
C ASN A 112 2.15 -1.99 -13.73
N ARG A 113 2.94 -2.88 -13.11
CA ARG A 113 4.40 -2.84 -13.23
C ARG A 113 4.99 -4.24 -13.14
N LEU A 114 5.49 -4.75 -14.24
CA LEU A 114 6.13 -6.06 -14.30
C LEU A 114 7.36 -6.17 -13.40
N GLY A 115 8.02 -5.04 -13.10
CA GLY A 115 9.09 -5.00 -12.10
C GLY A 115 8.62 -5.33 -10.68
N GLU A 116 7.37 -5.03 -10.31
CA GLU A 116 6.79 -5.44 -9.02
C GLU A 116 6.59 -6.96 -8.96
N LEU A 117 6.07 -7.55 -10.03
CA LEU A 117 5.97 -9.01 -10.19
C LEU A 117 7.34 -9.67 -10.04
N TRP A 118 8.35 -9.13 -10.73
CA TRP A 118 9.71 -9.65 -10.63
C TRP A 118 10.23 -9.62 -9.19
N SER A 119 10.02 -8.52 -8.47
CA SER A 119 10.47 -8.38 -7.09
C SER A 119 9.85 -9.44 -6.17
N ILE A 120 8.52 -9.65 -6.29
CA ILE A 120 7.81 -10.67 -5.51
C ILE A 120 8.30 -12.08 -5.86
N PHE A 121 8.44 -12.40 -7.16
CA PHE A 121 8.94 -13.71 -7.59
C PHE A 121 10.39 -13.95 -7.20
N SER A 122 11.22 -12.91 -7.20
CA SER A 122 12.61 -13.02 -6.73
C SER A 122 12.71 -13.33 -5.24
N PHE A 123 11.75 -12.86 -4.42
CA PHE A 123 11.60 -13.31 -3.04
C PHE A 123 11.08 -14.74 -2.97
N LEU A 124 9.98 -15.07 -3.66
CA LEU A 124 9.33 -16.38 -3.58
C LEU A 124 10.24 -17.51 -4.03
N MET A 125 10.88 -17.35 -5.17
CA MET A 125 11.68 -18.35 -5.87
C MET A 125 12.95 -17.72 -6.43
N PRO A 126 14.00 -17.54 -5.61
CA PRO A 126 15.24 -16.94 -6.06
C PRO A 126 15.83 -17.67 -7.27
N GLY A 127 16.11 -16.92 -8.35
CA GLY A 127 16.67 -17.46 -9.58
C GLY A 127 15.68 -18.09 -10.57
N TYR A 128 14.39 -18.18 -10.23
CA TYR A 128 13.35 -18.70 -11.13
C TYR A 128 13.14 -17.78 -12.34
N LEU A 129 12.96 -16.49 -12.11
CA LEU A 129 12.99 -15.48 -13.17
C LEU A 129 14.43 -15.03 -13.45
N PRO A 130 14.73 -14.62 -14.69
CA PRO A 130 16.07 -14.14 -15.02
C PRO A 130 16.43 -12.89 -14.21
N PRO A 131 17.73 -12.55 -14.07
CA PRO A 131 18.16 -11.32 -13.41
C PRO A 131 17.42 -10.09 -13.95
N TYR A 132 17.13 -9.11 -13.08
CA TYR A 132 16.24 -7.98 -13.37
C TYR A 132 16.55 -7.28 -14.72
N LYS A 133 17.82 -7.03 -15.01
CA LYS A 133 18.23 -6.42 -16.29
C LYS A 133 17.78 -7.24 -17.50
N SER A 134 17.93 -8.55 -17.43
CA SER A 134 17.50 -9.48 -18.49
C SER A 134 15.97 -9.60 -18.53
N PHE A 135 15.30 -9.56 -17.37
CA PHE A 135 13.85 -9.54 -17.27
C PHE A 135 13.25 -8.30 -17.96
N CYS A 136 13.82 -7.13 -17.70
CA CYS A 136 13.40 -5.90 -18.37
C CYS A 136 13.52 -5.99 -19.90
N THR A 137 14.62 -6.55 -20.41
CA THR A 137 14.83 -6.67 -21.85
C THR A 137 13.92 -7.73 -22.49
N ARG A 138 13.65 -8.84 -21.79
CA ARG A 138 12.91 -9.98 -22.36
C ARG A 138 11.40 -9.86 -22.20
N PHE A 139 10.94 -9.17 -21.16
CA PHE A 139 9.53 -9.10 -20.79
C PHE A 139 9.00 -7.68 -20.61
N GLU A 140 9.60 -6.87 -19.73
CA GLU A 140 9.02 -5.59 -19.35
C GLU A 140 8.94 -4.62 -20.55
N LYS A 141 10.05 -4.40 -21.24
CA LYS A 141 10.08 -3.50 -22.42
C LYS A 141 9.19 -3.98 -23.54
N PRO A 142 9.28 -5.25 -24.03
CA PRO A 142 8.43 -5.73 -25.10
C PRO A 142 6.95 -5.65 -24.74
N ILE A 143 6.57 -6.02 -23.53
CA ILE A 143 5.15 -6.03 -23.11
C ILE A 143 4.62 -4.59 -22.96
N VAL A 144 5.38 -3.69 -22.29
CA VAL A 144 4.88 -2.36 -21.93
C VAL A 144 5.02 -1.36 -23.10
N GLN A 145 6.09 -1.46 -23.88
CA GLN A 145 6.40 -0.48 -24.94
C GLN A 145 5.93 -0.94 -26.32
N GLU A 146 5.92 -2.24 -26.58
CA GLU A 146 5.68 -2.83 -27.91
C GLU A 146 4.39 -3.66 -27.96
N ASP A 147 3.63 -3.77 -26.85
CA ASP A 147 2.42 -4.62 -26.71
C ASP A 147 2.64 -6.06 -27.18
N ASP A 148 3.84 -6.62 -26.92
CA ASP A 148 4.20 -7.97 -27.34
C ASP A 148 3.39 -9.03 -26.57
N LYS A 149 2.34 -9.53 -27.21
CA LYS A 149 1.46 -10.56 -26.67
C LYS A 149 2.12 -11.94 -26.52
N ALA A 150 3.20 -12.19 -27.28
CA ALA A 150 3.94 -13.46 -27.17
C ALA A 150 4.82 -13.44 -25.90
N ALA A 151 5.50 -12.33 -25.63
CA ALA A 151 6.24 -12.14 -24.40
C ALA A 151 5.30 -12.18 -23.16
N ALA A 152 4.14 -11.55 -23.25
CA ALA A 152 3.12 -11.57 -22.17
C ALA A 152 2.62 -13.00 -21.90
N ARG A 153 2.29 -13.77 -22.94
CA ARG A 153 1.88 -15.18 -22.79
C ARG A 153 2.97 -16.03 -22.18
N ARG A 154 4.24 -15.85 -22.59
CA ARG A 154 5.36 -16.59 -22.02
C ARG A 154 5.56 -16.27 -20.54
N LEU A 155 5.46 -15.01 -20.15
CA LEU A 155 5.54 -14.61 -18.74
C LEU A 155 4.41 -15.21 -17.92
N ASN A 156 3.18 -15.17 -18.43
CA ASN A 156 2.01 -15.77 -17.77
C ASN A 156 2.14 -17.31 -17.64
N GLN A 157 2.73 -18.00 -18.60
CA GLN A 157 3.00 -19.44 -18.50
C GLN A 157 4.01 -19.74 -17.38
N LEU A 158 5.00 -18.87 -17.18
CA LEU A 158 5.99 -19.03 -16.11
C LEU A 158 5.39 -18.72 -14.74
N THR A 159 4.59 -17.66 -14.61
CA THR A 159 4.14 -17.16 -13.30
C THR A 159 2.77 -17.70 -12.89
N GLY A 160 1.90 -17.96 -13.84
CA GLY A 160 0.51 -18.38 -13.62
C GLY A 160 0.32 -19.58 -12.67
N PRO A 161 1.12 -20.66 -12.78
CA PRO A 161 0.99 -21.81 -11.88
C PRO A 161 1.21 -21.51 -10.40
N PHE A 162 1.87 -20.38 -10.08
CA PHE A 162 2.19 -19.96 -8.72
C PHE A 162 1.32 -18.80 -8.22
N LEU A 163 0.36 -18.34 -9.03
CA LEU A 163 -0.54 -17.24 -8.72
C LEU A 163 -1.95 -17.78 -8.46
N LEU A 164 -2.47 -17.46 -7.28
CA LEU A 164 -3.87 -17.71 -6.96
C LEU A 164 -4.58 -16.37 -6.75
N ARG A 165 -5.50 -16.04 -7.65
CA ARG A 165 -6.34 -14.84 -7.56
C ARG A 165 -7.80 -15.21 -7.48
N ARG A 166 -8.50 -14.63 -6.50
CA ARG A 166 -9.96 -14.76 -6.36
C ARG A 166 -10.56 -13.36 -6.34
N MET A 167 -11.48 -13.09 -7.23
CA MET A 167 -12.23 -11.84 -7.24
C MET A 167 -13.37 -11.92 -6.23
N LYS A 168 -13.67 -10.81 -5.51
CA LYS A 168 -14.80 -10.77 -4.58
C LYS A 168 -16.12 -11.16 -5.25
N ALA A 169 -16.34 -10.70 -6.47
CA ALA A 169 -17.53 -11.01 -7.25
C ALA A 169 -17.72 -12.52 -7.53
N ASP A 170 -16.62 -13.27 -7.63
CA ASP A 170 -16.68 -14.71 -7.93
C ASP A 170 -16.99 -15.54 -6.67
N VAL A 171 -16.58 -15.06 -5.50
CA VAL A 171 -16.66 -15.79 -4.23
C VAL A 171 -17.86 -15.36 -3.39
N LEU A 172 -18.13 -14.05 -3.30
CA LEU A 172 -19.17 -13.47 -2.46
C LEU A 172 -20.40 -13.10 -3.30
N LYS A 173 -21.11 -14.10 -3.80
CA LYS A 173 -22.30 -13.93 -4.64
C LYS A 173 -23.47 -13.26 -3.92
N GLU A 174 -23.47 -13.26 -2.60
CA GLU A 174 -24.51 -12.66 -1.74
C GLU A 174 -24.32 -11.16 -1.54
N LEU A 175 -23.16 -10.60 -1.89
CA LEU A 175 -22.94 -9.16 -1.78
C LEU A 175 -23.69 -8.41 -2.89
N PRO A 176 -24.43 -7.34 -2.55
CA PRO A 176 -25.04 -6.49 -3.54
C PRO A 176 -23.95 -5.83 -4.43
N PRO A 177 -24.30 -5.50 -5.67
CA PRO A 177 -23.35 -4.84 -6.56
C PRO A 177 -22.91 -3.50 -5.98
N LYS A 178 -21.62 -3.17 -6.15
CA LYS A 178 -21.06 -1.88 -5.77
C LYS A 178 -21.70 -0.79 -6.62
N THR A 179 -22.30 0.20 -5.97
CA THR A 179 -22.82 1.40 -6.65
C THR A 179 -21.81 2.53 -6.49
N GLU A 180 -21.44 3.17 -7.59
CA GLU A 180 -20.55 4.33 -7.59
C GLU A 180 -21.33 5.57 -8.01
N ASN A 181 -21.41 6.57 -7.12
CA ASN A 181 -22.04 7.84 -7.37
C ASN A 181 -20.98 8.95 -7.40
N ILE A 182 -20.96 9.73 -8.46
CA ILE A 182 -20.06 10.88 -8.61
C ILE A 182 -20.85 12.15 -8.34
N HIS A 183 -20.56 12.80 -7.22
CA HIS A 183 -21.13 14.12 -6.91
C HIS A 183 -20.19 15.21 -7.42
N ARG A 184 -20.67 16.01 -8.35
CA ARG A 184 -19.96 17.18 -8.88
C ARG A 184 -20.50 18.42 -8.19
N ILE A 185 -19.59 19.21 -7.62
CA ILE A 185 -19.91 20.36 -6.79
C ILE A 185 -19.21 21.56 -7.42
N GLU A 186 -19.94 22.66 -7.61
CA GLU A 186 -19.37 23.93 -8.05
C GLU A 186 -18.75 24.65 -6.86
N LEU A 187 -17.61 25.31 -7.11
CA LEU A 187 -16.95 26.09 -6.08
C LEU A 187 -17.78 27.34 -5.75
N GLU A 188 -17.82 27.71 -4.48
CA GLU A 188 -18.40 28.99 -4.06
C GLU A 188 -17.62 30.15 -4.67
N GLU A 189 -18.26 31.31 -4.74
CA GLU A 189 -17.73 32.46 -5.49
C GLU A 189 -16.34 32.88 -5.00
N GLU A 190 -16.12 33.00 -3.70
CA GLU A 190 -14.82 33.37 -3.12
C GLU A 190 -13.77 32.28 -3.31
N GLN A 191 -14.16 31.02 -3.14
CA GLN A 191 -13.31 29.88 -3.40
C GLN A 191 -12.91 29.80 -4.88
N ARG A 192 -13.84 30.11 -5.78
CA ARG A 192 -13.60 30.16 -7.22
C ARG A 192 -12.61 31.26 -7.60
N LYS A 193 -12.74 32.46 -6.99
CA LYS A 193 -11.81 33.57 -7.19
C LYS A 193 -10.39 33.17 -6.77
N LEU A 194 -10.25 32.54 -5.60
CA LEU A 194 -8.98 32.02 -5.11
C LEU A 194 -8.40 30.97 -6.07
N TYR A 195 -9.22 30.04 -6.53
CA TYR A 195 -8.80 29.02 -7.49
C TYR A 195 -8.29 29.62 -8.79
N LEU A 196 -9.03 30.58 -9.38
CA LEU A 196 -8.63 31.24 -10.62
C LEU A 196 -7.32 32.04 -10.44
N ALA A 197 -7.15 32.76 -9.33
CA ALA A 197 -5.90 33.44 -9.01
C ALA A 197 -4.73 32.44 -8.91
N ALA A 198 -4.94 31.30 -8.27
CA ALA A 198 -3.93 30.25 -8.20
C ALA A 198 -3.60 29.61 -9.56
N VAL A 199 -4.58 29.53 -10.47
CA VAL A 199 -4.33 29.05 -11.85
C VAL A 199 -3.45 30.03 -12.62
N VAL A 200 -3.67 31.35 -12.47
CA VAL A 200 -2.82 32.38 -13.10
C VAL A 200 -1.38 32.27 -12.58
N ASP A 201 -1.18 32.29 -11.26
CA ASP A 201 0.12 32.12 -10.62
C ASP A 201 0.82 30.79 -11.04
N ALA A 202 0.04 29.74 -11.14
CA ALA A 202 0.51 28.45 -11.62
C ALA A 202 1.04 28.49 -13.05
N ARG A 203 0.31 29.20 -13.93
CA ARG A 203 0.70 29.35 -15.34
C ARG A 203 2.03 30.08 -15.47
N ASP A 204 2.20 31.15 -14.73
CA ASP A 204 3.44 31.94 -14.71
C ASP A 204 4.62 31.13 -14.19
N LYS A 205 4.43 30.38 -13.11
CA LYS A 205 5.44 29.48 -12.55
C LYS A 205 5.84 28.36 -13.51
N LEU A 206 4.86 27.76 -14.20
CA LEU A 206 5.13 26.70 -15.17
C LEU A 206 5.82 27.20 -16.44
N GLN A 207 5.55 28.44 -16.86
CA GLN A 207 6.25 29.09 -17.98
C GLN A 207 7.71 29.38 -17.64
N ALA A 208 8.00 29.72 -16.37
CA ALA A 208 9.37 29.96 -15.89
C ALA A 208 10.14 28.66 -15.56
N ALA A 209 9.43 27.54 -15.37
CA ALA A 209 10.05 26.26 -15.05
C ALA A 209 10.61 25.57 -16.30
N LYS A 210 11.67 24.77 -16.11
CA LYS A 210 12.20 23.94 -17.18
C LYS A 210 11.19 22.85 -17.54
N PRO A 211 11.10 22.43 -18.83
CA PRO A 211 10.16 21.36 -19.25
C PRO A 211 10.31 20.03 -18.52
N GLU A 212 11.45 19.80 -17.89
CA GLU A 212 11.79 18.57 -17.16
C GLU A 212 11.40 18.62 -15.66
N ASP A 213 10.98 19.78 -15.15
CA ASP A 213 10.66 19.96 -13.73
C ASP A 213 9.25 19.44 -13.39
N LYS A 214 9.15 18.11 -13.32
CA LYS A 214 7.92 17.42 -12.90
C LYS A 214 7.48 17.76 -11.49
N MET A 215 8.41 18.18 -10.62
CA MET A 215 8.09 18.54 -9.25
C MET A 215 7.33 19.87 -9.16
N ALA A 216 7.68 20.85 -9.99
CA ALA A 216 6.95 22.10 -10.08
C ALA A 216 5.50 21.89 -10.56
N VAL A 217 5.31 21.05 -11.59
CA VAL A 217 3.96 20.67 -12.07
C VAL A 217 3.16 19.98 -10.96
N PHE A 218 3.78 19.04 -10.25
CA PHE A 218 3.12 18.32 -9.16
C PHE A 218 2.71 19.27 -8.03
N ALA A 219 3.58 20.16 -7.59
CA ALA A 219 3.30 21.14 -6.54
C ALA A 219 2.11 22.05 -6.90
N VAL A 220 2.06 22.51 -8.14
CA VAL A 220 0.93 23.30 -8.66
C VAL A 220 -0.38 22.52 -8.60
N LEU A 221 -0.38 21.29 -9.10
CA LEU A 221 -1.57 20.45 -9.10
C LEU A 221 -2.05 20.15 -7.66
N MET A 222 -1.13 19.91 -6.74
CA MET A 222 -1.45 19.69 -5.33
C MET A 222 -2.13 20.92 -4.72
N ARG A 223 -1.57 22.11 -4.94
CA ARG A 223 -2.15 23.37 -4.44
C ARG A 223 -3.56 23.62 -4.98
N LEU A 224 -3.79 23.42 -6.27
CA LEU A 224 -5.12 23.54 -6.87
C LEU A 224 -6.12 22.53 -6.28
N ARG A 225 -5.68 21.31 -6.01
CA ARG A 225 -6.51 20.28 -5.38
C ARG A 225 -6.84 20.62 -3.92
N GLU A 226 -5.91 21.18 -3.18
CA GLU A 226 -6.13 21.68 -1.82
C GLU A 226 -7.19 22.79 -1.79
N ILE A 227 -7.11 23.77 -2.69
CA ILE A 227 -8.14 24.81 -2.83
C ILE A 227 -9.51 24.20 -3.13
N CYS A 228 -9.59 23.21 -4.01
CA CYS A 228 -10.84 22.51 -4.33
C CYS A 228 -11.38 21.66 -3.17
N CYS A 229 -10.53 21.22 -2.26
CA CYS A 229 -10.97 20.49 -1.07
C CYS A 229 -11.48 21.47 0.00
N ASP A 230 -10.63 22.37 0.43
CA ASP A 230 -10.96 23.45 1.36
C ASP A 230 -9.85 24.51 1.34
N PRO A 231 -10.17 25.80 1.13
CA PRO A 231 -9.15 26.84 1.11
C PRO A 231 -8.32 26.97 2.39
N ARG A 232 -8.84 26.56 3.54
CA ARG A 232 -8.12 26.55 4.82
C ARG A 232 -6.90 25.63 4.83
N LEU A 233 -6.77 24.76 3.84
CA LEU A 233 -5.58 23.92 3.70
C LEU A 233 -4.35 24.70 3.25
N ILE A 234 -4.55 25.90 2.66
CA ILE A 234 -3.48 26.74 2.11
C ILE A 234 -3.55 28.21 2.52
N VAL A 235 -4.69 28.67 3.06
CA VAL A 235 -4.91 30.07 3.46
C VAL A 235 -5.29 30.10 4.94
N ASP A 236 -4.37 30.60 5.76
CA ASP A 236 -4.63 30.80 7.18
C ASP A 236 -5.72 31.88 7.37
N GLY A 237 -6.66 31.61 8.29
CA GLY A 237 -7.73 32.56 8.59
C GLY A 237 -8.79 32.69 7.49
N TRP A 238 -8.93 31.72 6.60
CA TRP A 238 -10.00 31.73 5.61
C TRP A 238 -11.39 31.71 6.28
N GLU A 239 -12.17 32.74 6.03
CA GLU A 239 -13.53 32.91 6.57
C GLU A 239 -14.62 32.54 5.56
N GLY A 240 -14.26 32.32 4.30
CA GLY A 240 -15.19 31.89 3.24
C GLY A 240 -15.63 30.43 3.41
N GLY A 241 -16.67 30.08 2.67
CA GLY A 241 -17.21 28.72 2.62
C GLY A 241 -16.28 27.74 1.90
N SER A 242 -16.67 26.47 1.98
CA SER A 242 -16.06 25.36 1.26
C SER A 242 -17.13 24.43 0.73
N ALA A 243 -17.51 24.63 -0.52
CA ALA A 243 -18.61 23.90 -1.16
C ALA A 243 -18.47 22.38 -1.04
N LYS A 244 -17.24 21.86 -1.13
CA LYS A 244 -16.99 20.44 -1.03
C LYS A 244 -17.12 19.91 0.40
N LEU A 245 -16.67 20.69 1.39
CA LEU A 245 -16.81 20.32 2.79
C LEU A 245 -18.29 20.28 3.17
N ASP A 246 -19.05 21.31 2.82
CA ASP A 246 -20.46 21.43 3.19
C ASP A 246 -21.30 20.33 2.52
N ALA A 247 -21.10 20.05 1.24
CA ALA A 247 -21.73 18.91 0.57
C ALA A 247 -21.33 17.56 1.16
N CYS A 248 -20.07 17.40 1.60
CA CYS A 248 -19.63 16.18 2.27
C CYS A 248 -20.36 15.99 3.60
N ILE A 249 -20.55 17.06 4.39
CA ILE A 249 -21.27 17.01 5.66
C ILE A 249 -22.74 16.67 5.46
N GLU A 250 -23.39 17.25 4.45
CA GLU A 250 -24.78 16.90 4.12
C GLU A 250 -24.94 15.42 3.74
N LEU A 251 -24.03 14.89 2.91
CA LEU A 251 -24.03 13.47 2.56
C LEU A 251 -23.81 12.57 3.77
N VAL A 252 -22.88 12.94 4.65
CA VAL A 252 -22.61 12.19 5.89
C VAL A 252 -23.83 12.23 6.81
N ALA A 253 -24.43 13.39 7.03
CA ALA A 253 -25.62 13.54 7.87
C ALA A 253 -26.78 12.68 7.35
N SER A 254 -27.08 12.78 6.03
CA SER A 254 -28.14 11.98 5.40
C SER A 254 -27.89 10.47 5.54
N ALA A 255 -26.65 10.01 5.38
CA ALA A 255 -26.32 8.60 5.49
C ALA A 255 -26.41 8.11 6.95
N VAL A 256 -26.03 8.94 7.92
CA VAL A 256 -26.16 8.61 9.36
C VAL A 256 -27.63 8.55 9.76
N GLU A 257 -28.47 9.51 9.31
CA GLU A 257 -29.93 9.48 9.53
C GLU A 257 -30.57 8.24 8.91
N GLY A 258 -30.04 7.76 7.77
CA GLY A 258 -30.43 6.50 7.14
C GLY A 258 -29.93 5.25 7.86
N GLY A 259 -29.25 5.37 9.00
CA GLY A 259 -28.70 4.24 9.77
C GLY A 259 -27.48 3.57 9.16
N HIS A 260 -26.83 4.21 8.18
CA HIS A 260 -25.66 3.64 7.50
C HIS A 260 -24.37 3.90 8.26
N ARG A 261 -23.40 2.99 8.12
CA ARG A 261 -22.03 3.18 8.59
C ARG A 261 -21.18 3.73 7.44
N ILE A 262 -20.33 4.70 7.76
CA ILE A 262 -19.57 5.45 6.76
C ILE A 262 -18.07 5.24 7.01
N LEU A 263 -17.31 5.03 5.94
CA LEU A 263 -15.86 5.20 5.92
C LEU A 263 -15.56 6.39 5.00
N LEU A 264 -14.94 7.41 5.57
CA LEU A 264 -14.57 8.63 4.84
C LEU A 264 -13.06 8.65 4.63
N PHE A 265 -12.65 8.83 3.37
CA PHE A 265 -11.24 8.88 2.98
C PHE A 265 -10.90 10.23 2.38
N SER A 266 -9.76 10.77 2.75
CA SER A 266 -9.17 11.95 2.12
C SER A 266 -7.69 11.74 1.89
N GLN A 267 -7.17 12.35 0.83
CA GLN A 267 -5.73 12.39 0.57
C GLN A 267 -5.04 13.38 1.53
N PHE A 268 -5.78 14.36 2.04
CA PHE A 268 -5.26 15.38 2.95
C PHE A 268 -5.73 15.09 4.37
N THR A 269 -4.78 14.83 5.28
CA THR A 269 -5.07 14.58 6.70
C THR A 269 -5.71 15.80 7.36
N SER A 270 -5.24 17.00 7.02
CA SER A 270 -5.82 18.27 7.47
C SER A 270 -7.30 18.44 7.07
N MET A 271 -7.71 17.89 5.92
CA MET A 271 -9.14 17.86 5.54
C MET A 271 -9.96 16.97 6.48
N LEU A 272 -9.40 15.81 6.90
CA LEU A 272 -10.07 14.94 7.87
C LEU A 272 -10.20 15.61 9.23
N GLU A 273 -9.20 16.40 9.64
CA GLU A 273 -9.27 17.18 10.88
C GLU A 273 -10.35 18.28 10.83
N LEU A 274 -10.54 18.94 9.67
CA LEU A 274 -11.62 19.89 9.48
C LEU A 274 -13.00 19.22 9.54
N LEU A 275 -13.14 18.05 8.91
CA LEU A 275 -14.36 17.25 8.95
C LEU A 275 -14.70 16.77 10.36
N ALA A 276 -13.70 16.34 11.14
CA ALA A 276 -13.90 15.85 12.49
C ALA A 276 -14.33 16.96 13.49
N LYS A 277 -14.05 18.24 13.18
CA LYS A 277 -14.45 19.39 13.99
C LYS A 277 -15.87 19.88 13.70
N ARG A 278 -16.45 19.50 12.61
CA ARG A 278 -17.81 19.82 12.17
C ARG A 278 -18.79 18.74 12.54
#